data_be304e0873dc8375896e018f70e0b78f
#
_entry.id   be304e0873dc8375896e018f70e0b78f
#
_cell.length_a   1.000
_cell.length_b   1.000
_cell.length_c   1.000
_cell.angle_alpha   90.00
_cell.angle_beta   90.00
_cell.angle_gamma   90.00
#
_symmetry.space_group_name_H-M   'P 1'
#
loop_
_entity.id
_entity.type
_entity.pdbx_description
1 polymer ?
#
loop_
_entity_poly.entity_id
_entity_poly.type
_entity_poly.pdbx_seq_one_letter_code
_entity_poly.pdbx_strand_id
1 'polypeptide(L)'
;MKTILITGAAGFIGNVVWKRLGKKYRLIGIDNLSKKTSIPPVIDSLQSHLFFLEDINNLDGLPLPPLEAIIHLAAQTSVVESVVDPLGDFRSNAEGTLRLSMLARQNNCKMIYASTNKVFGDLEGVTQPISDLMPCDPTTPYGVSKCTGAQYVLDMLPNSGYVFHQSCIYGETQIGTVDQGWIGWLKTCKSKGTPITCFGDGSQVRDLLHVEDLVDLYEMALEGKLESGGYITGGGEYNAYSFKEVTDLLGCSITGYGDWRPSDQRYFVSGNEKLTAAGWQPKIKFLEWSVE
;
A
#
# COMPACT_ATOMS: atom_id res chain seq x y z
N MET A 1 -5.27 18.00 20.44
CA MET A 1 -4.54 16.95 19.68
C MET A 1 -4.98 17.07 18.23
N LYS A 2 -4.04 17.09 17.26
CA LYS A 2 -4.35 17.14 15.83
C LYS A 2 -5.05 15.87 15.39
N THR A 3 -6.01 15.97 14.48
CA THR A 3 -6.83 14.83 14.04
C THR A 3 -6.37 14.32 12.67
N ILE A 4 -6.18 13.01 12.54
CA ILE A 4 -5.86 12.34 11.28
C ILE A 4 -7.00 11.39 10.92
N LEU A 5 -7.47 11.48 9.69
CA LEU A 5 -8.40 10.51 9.09
C LEU A 5 -7.60 9.39 8.42
N ILE A 6 -7.91 8.15 8.73
CA ILE A 6 -7.32 6.96 8.11
C ILE A 6 -8.45 6.17 7.43
N THR A 7 -8.40 6.05 6.12
CA THR A 7 -9.32 5.16 5.39
C THR A 7 -8.62 3.82 5.13
N GLY A 8 -9.36 2.73 5.11
CA GLY A 8 -8.78 1.38 5.12
C GLY A 8 -8.12 1.05 6.47
N ALA A 9 -8.65 1.65 7.55
CA ALA A 9 -8.07 1.55 8.90
C ALA A 9 -8.07 0.13 9.47
N ALA A 10 -8.98 -0.74 9.02
CA ALA A 10 -9.05 -2.15 9.41
C ALA A 10 -8.13 -3.06 8.56
N GLY A 11 -7.47 -2.52 7.53
CA GLY A 11 -6.52 -3.25 6.70
C GLY A 11 -5.17 -3.47 7.40
N PHE A 12 -4.28 -4.23 6.77
CA PHE A 12 -2.94 -4.54 7.29
C PHE A 12 -2.14 -3.26 7.62
N ILE A 13 -1.91 -2.40 6.62
CA ILE A 13 -1.16 -1.15 6.81
C ILE A 13 -1.91 -0.22 7.77
N GLY A 14 -3.25 -0.13 7.64
CA GLY A 14 -4.10 0.70 8.47
C GLY A 14 -3.96 0.42 9.97
N ASN A 15 -3.92 -0.85 10.35
CA ASN A 15 -3.73 -1.26 11.75
C ASN A 15 -2.35 -0.85 12.30
N VAL A 16 -1.29 -0.96 11.50
CA VAL A 16 0.05 -0.53 11.93
C VAL A 16 0.11 0.99 12.10
N VAL A 17 -0.42 1.73 11.11
CA VAL A 17 -0.56 3.20 11.18
C VAL A 17 -1.38 3.61 12.42
N TRP A 18 -2.51 2.95 12.66
CA TRP A 18 -3.36 3.21 13.83
C TRP A 18 -2.60 3.05 15.15
N LYS A 19 -1.95 1.91 15.33
CA LYS A 19 -1.19 1.61 16.55
C LYS A 19 -0.06 2.61 16.79
N ARG A 20 0.61 3.03 15.71
CA ARG A 20 1.79 3.89 15.79
C ARG A 20 1.42 5.37 15.98
N LEU A 21 0.51 5.87 15.16
CA LEU A 21 0.11 7.28 15.20
C LEU A 21 -0.87 7.61 16.34
N GLY A 22 -1.64 6.65 16.84
CA GLY A 22 -2.59 6.85 17.94
C GLY A 22 -1.97 7.36 19.23
N LYS A 23 -0.66 7.23 19.40
CA LYS A 23 0.08 7.80 20.54
C LYS A 23 0.31 9.31 20.41
N LYS A 24 0.25 9.86 19.19
CA LYS A 24 0.61 11.25 18.88
C LYS A 24 -0.61 12.08 18.42
N TYR A 25 -1.59 11.43 17.80
CA TYR A 25 -2.71 12.06 17.11
C TYR A 25 -4.05 11.50 17.60
N ARG A 26 -5.10 12.31 17.51
CA ARG A 26 -6.46 11.78 17.52
C ARG A 26 -6.72 11.12 16.16
N LEU A 27 -7.19 9.86 16.16
CA LEU A 27 -7.44 9.12 14.93
C LEU A 27 -8.93 8.94 14.68
N ILE A 28 -9.30 9.07 13.42
CA ILE A 28 -10.61 8.68 12.90
C ILE A 28 -10.34 7.63 11.82
N GLY A 29 -10.83 6.41 12.04
CA GLY A 29 -10.76 5.33 11.08
C GLY A 29 -12.05 5.18 10.30
N ILE A 30 -11.93 4.91 9.00
CA ILE A 30 -13.03 4.52 8.14
C ILE A 30 -12.64 3.24 7.41
N ASP A 31 -13.54 2.25 7.42
CA ASP A 31 -13.38 1.01 6.67
C ASP A 31 -14.77 0.39 6.46
N ASN A 32 -15.04 -0.18 5.30
CA ASN A 32 -16.30 -0.87 5.02
C ASN A 32 -16.26 -2.37 5.33
N LEU A 33 -15.10 -2.88 5.80
CA LEU A 33 -14.83 -4.28 6.12
C LEU A 33 -15.15 -5.26 4.98
N SER A 34 -15.08 -4.80 3.74
CA SER A 34 -15.37 -5.63 2.55
C SER A 34 -14.36 -6.78 2.38
N LYS A 35 -13.17 -6.65 2.93
CA LYS A 35 -12.14 -7.70 2.88
C LYS A 35 -12.23 -8.63 4.08
N LYS A 36 -12.20 -9.95 3.84
CA LYS A 36 -12.20 -10.97 4.90
C LYS A 36 -10.98 -10.89 5.84
N THR A 37 -9.94 -10.19 5.44
CA THR A 37 -8.72 -9.97 6.22
C THR A 37 -8.75 -8.68 7.03
N SER A 38 -9.83 -7.89 6.95
CA SER A 38 -9.98 -6.65 7.72
C SER A 38 -10.24 -6.95 9.19
N ILE A 39 -9.46 -6.30 10.05
CA ILE A 39 -9.57 -6.39 11.50
C ILE A 39 -9.74 -4.97 12.03
N PRO A 40 -10.92 -4.59 12.56
CA PRO A 40 -11.10 -3.26 13.14
C PRO A 40 -10.05 -2.96 14.19
N PRO A 41 -9.49 -1.74 14.21
CA PRO A 41 -8.49 -1.37 15.22
C PRO A 41 -9.11 -1.35 16.60
N VAL A 42 -8.30 -1.67 17.62
CA VAL A 42 -8.71 -1.55 19.01
C VAL A 42 -8.86 -0.07 19.35
N ILE A 43 -10.05 0.32 19.81
CA ILE A 43 -10.34 1.68 20.27
C ILE A 43 -10.14 1.72 21.78
N ASP A 44 -9.10 2.44 22.19
CA ASP A 44 -8.94 2.78 23.61
C ASP A 44 -9.84 3.98 23.94
N SER A 45 -10.79 3.75 24.86
CA SER A 45 -11.73 4.79 25.31
C SER A 45 -11.05 6.02 25.94
N LEU A 46 -9.79 5.89 26.36
CA LEU A 46 -9.00 6.99 26.92
C LEU A 46 -8.40 7.93 25.84
N GLN A 47 -8.34 7.49 24.58
CA GLN A 47 -7.64 8.22 23.50
C GLN A 47 -8.56 9.01 22.58
N SER A 48 -9.88 9.03 22.78
CA SER A 48 -10.86 9.77 21.96
C SER A 48 -10.80 9.42 20.46
N HIS A 49 -10.30 8.24 20.10
CA HIS A 49 -10.31 7.74 18.73
C HIS A 49 -11.73 7.33 18.31
N LEU A 50 -12.02 7.44 17.02
CA LEU A 50 -13.30 7.06 16.45
C LEU A 50 -13.07 6.07 15.30
N PHE A 51 -14.00 5.15 15.10
CA PHE A 51 -14.03 4.26 13.94
C PHE A 51 -15.45 4.23 13.37
N PHE A 52 -15.56 4.46 12.06
CA PHE A 52 -16.81 4.40 11.32
C PHE A 52 -16.78 3.21 10.37
N LEU A 53 -17.79 2.37 10.46
CA LEU A 53 -18.06 1.33 9.47
C LEU A 53 -18.79 1.98 8.30
N GLU A 54 -18.03 2.44 7.30
CA GLU A 54 -18.58 3.21 6.19
C GLU A 54 -17.72 3.06 4.92
N ASP A 55 -18.33 3.24 3.77
CA ASP A 55 -17.65 3.32 2.49
C ASP A 55 -17.09 4.73 2.24
N ILE A 56 -15.90 4.83 1.65
CA ILE A 56 -15.28 6.12 1.34
C ILE A 56 -16.06 6.96 0.33
N ASN A 57 -16.99 6.36 -0.39
CA ASN A 57 -17.89 7.07 -1.29
C ASN A 57 -19.11 7.66 -0.58
N ASN A 58 -19.33 7.36 0.70
CA ASN A 58 -20.48 7.78 1.49
C ASN A 58 -20.09 8.62 2.71
N LEU A 59 -19.09 9.49 2.57
CA LEU A 59 -18.59 10.30 3.70
C LEU A 59 -19.46 11.54 3.99
N ASP A 60 -20.42 11.84 3.13
CA ASP A 60 -21.32 12.98 3.28
C ASP A 60 -22.17 12.81 4.56
N GLY A 61 -22.10 13.82 5.43
CA GLY A 61 -22.83 13.81 6.70
C GLY A 61 -22.10 13.17 7.89
N LEU A 62 -20.90 12.60 7.71
CA LEU A 62 -20.10 12.18 8.85
C LEU A 62 -19.62 13.40 9.65
N PRO A 63 -19.74 13.36 10.99
CA PRO A 63 -19.35 14.48 11.86
C PRO A 63 -17.83 14.54 12.00
N LEU A 64 -17.13 14.84 10.91
CA LEU A 64 -15.68 14.96 10.89
C LEU A 64 -15.25 16.32 11.46
N PRO A 65 -14.38 16.36 12.48
CA PRO A 65 -13.78 17.59 12.95
C PRO A 65 -12.74 18.10 11.92
N PRO A 66 -12.19 19.30 12.10
CA PRO A 66 -11.07 19.78 11.29
C PRO A 66 -9.93 18.76 11.26
N LEU A 67 -9.44 18.45 10.05
CA LEU A 67 -8.41 17.45 9.82
C LEU A 67 -7.04 18.10 9.64
N GLU A 68 -6.00 17.51 10.22
CA GLU A 68 -4.59 17.82 9.96
C GLU A 68 -4.08 17.08 8.71
N ALA A 69 -4.54 15.83 8.56
CA ALA A 69 -4.16 15.00 7.42
C ALA A 69 -5.18 13.87 7.15
N ILE A 70 -5.15 13.36 5.92
CA ILE A 70 -5.81 12.13 5.50
C ILE A 70 -4.74 11.12 5.09
N ILE A 71 -4.76 9.91 5.66
CA ILE A 71 -3.98 8.76 5.20
C ILE A 71 -4.94 7.81 4.48
N HIS A 72 -4.84 7.79 3.16
CA HIS A 72 -5.77 7.05 2.30
C HIS A 72 -5.20 5.70 1.90
N LEU A 73 -5.67 4.64 2.59
CA LEU A 73 -5.30 3.24 2.39
C LEU A 73 -6.45 2.37 1.87
N ALA A 74 -7.69 2.88 1.95
CA ALA A 74 -8.85 2.16 1.41
C ALA A 74 -8.71 1.99 -0.10
N ALA A 75 -8.85 0.77 -0.58
CA ALA A 75 -8.76 0.46 -2.01
C ALA A 75 -9.33 -0.93 -2.31
N GLN A 76 -9.88 -1.13 -3.51
CA GLN A 76 -9.85 -2.42 -4.15
C GLN A 76 -8.38 -2.69 -4.56
N THR A 77 -7.81 -3.86 -4.26
CA THR A 77 -6.36 -4.10 -4.39
C THR A 77 -6.00 -5.33 -5.23
N SER A 78 -6.99 -6.10 -5.69
CA SER A 78 -6.76 -7.28 -6.52
C SER A 78 -6.78 -6.91 -8.01
N VAL A 79 -5.68 -7.22 -8.70
CA VAL A 79 -5.62 -7.08 -10.17
C VAL A 79 -6.66 -8.00 -10.83
N VAL A 80 -6.84 -9.22 -10.32
CA VAL A 80 -7.82 -10.18 -10.88
C VAL A 80 -9.24 -9.65 -10.74
N GLU A 81 -9.62 -9.17 -9.57
CA GLU A 81 -10.95 -8.61 -9.31
C GLU A 81 -11.22 -7.37 -10.17
N SER A 82 -10.21 -6.52 -10.41
CA SER A 82 -10.37 -5.33 -11.25
C SER A 82 -10.72 -5.65 -12.71
N VAL A 83 -10.33 -6.82 -13.20
CA VAL A 83 -10.70 -7.30 -14.55
C VAL A 83 -12.16 -7.80 -14.56
N VAL A 84 -12.62 -8.40 -13.48
CA VAL A 84 -13.97 -8.93 -13.33
C VAL A 84 -14.98 -7.80 -13.10
N ASP A 85 -14.65 -6.85 -12.22
CA ASP A 85 -15.47 -5.66 -11.91
C ASP A 85 -14.66 -4.36 -12.03
N PRO A 86 -14.38 -3.89 -13.25
CA PRO A 86 -13.61 -2.67 -13.45
C PRO A 86 -14.35 -1.40 -12.97
N LEU A 87 -15.68 -1.43 -12.90
CA LEU A 87 -16.48 -0.30 -12.41
C LEU A 87 -16.39 -0.19 -10.87
N GLY A 88 -16.46 -1.31 -10.16
CA GLY A 88 -16.24 -1.36 -8.71
C GLY A 88 -14.81 -0.93 -8.35
N ASP A 89 -13.82 -1.37 -9.13
CA ASP A 89 -12.42 -0.93 -8.98
C ASP A 89 -12.29 0.59 -9.18
N PHE A 90 -12.86 1.15 -10.25
CA PHE A 90 -12.86 2.59 -10.51
C PHE A 90 -13.52 3.38 -9.36
N ARG A 91 -14.68 2.94 -8.88
CA ARG A 91 -15.39 3.61 -7.79
C ARG A 91 -14.57 3.62 -6.49
N SER A 92 -13.95 2.50 -6.15
CA SER A 92 -13.09 2.42 -4.97
C SER A 92 -11.83 3.27 -5.10
N ASN A 93 -11.11 3.12 -6.22
CA ASN A 93 -9.74 3.60 -6.32
C ASN A 93 -9.61 5.00 -6.92
N ALA A 94 -10.43 5.35 -7.91
CA ALA A 94 -10.39 6.65 -8.58
C ALA A 94 -11.43 7.62 -7.99
N GLU A 95 -12.72 7.26 -7.99
CA GLU A 95 -13.78 8.13 -7.47
C GLU A 95 -13.60 8.39 -5.98
N GLY A 96 -13.37 7.34 -5.17
CA GLY A 96 -13.14 7.48 -3.73
C GLY A 96 -11.93 8.36 -3.42
N THR A 97 -10.83 8.20 -4.18
CA THR A 97 -9.64 9.06 -4.02
C THR A 97 -9.93 10.53 -4.40
N LEU A 98 -10.69 10.77 -5.48
CA LEU A 98 -11.10 12.13 -5.85
C LEU A 98 -11.92 12.79 -4.73
N ARG A 99 -12.91 12.10 -4.15
CA ARG A 99 -13.72 12.60 -3.04
C ARG A 99 -12.88 12.96 -1.83
N LEU A 100 -11.91 12.11 -1.46
CA LEU A 100 -10.99 12.39 -0.37
C LEU A 100 -10.02 13.53 -0.68
N SER A 101 -9.58 13.69 -1.93
CA SER A 101 -8.78 14.83 -2.36
C SER A 101 -9.55 16.15 -2.24
N MET A 102 -10.85 16.14 -2.59
CA MET A 102 -11.74 17.28 -2.38
C MET A 102 -11.90 17.60 -0.88
N LEU A 103 -12.08 16.58 -0.05
CA LEU A 103 -12.17 16.73 1.41
C LEU A 103 -10.87 17.31 1.99
N ALA A 104 -9.71 16.80 1.55
CA ALA A 104 -8.40 17.31 1.98
C ALA A 104 -8.21 18.78 1.60
N ARG A 105 -8.59 19.15 0.36
CA ARG A 105 -8.54 20.55 -0.11
C ARG A 105 -9.46 21.45 0.69
N GLN A 106 -10.68 21.02 0.98
CA GLN A 106 -11.65 21.77 1.81
C GLN A 106 -11.15 22.00 3.24
N ASN A 107 -10.44 21.00 3.82
CA ASN A 107 -9.84 21.12 5.15
C ASN A 107 -8.46 21.80 5.14
N ASN A 108 -7.92 22.15 3.97
CA ASN A 108 -6.55 22.64 3.81
C ASN A 108 -5.53 21.75 4.54
N CYS A 109 -5.68 20.44 4.41
CA CYS A 109 -4.87 19.46 5.12
C CYS A 109 -4.00 18.61 4.16
N LYS A 110 -3.03 17.89 4.70
CA LYS A 110 -2.19 16.96 3.94
C LYS A 110 -2.98 15.72 3.53
N MET A 111 -2.60 15.12 2.41
CA MET A 111 -3.10 13.79 2.01
C MET A 111 -1.95 12.87 1.64
N ILE A 112 -1.90 11.72 2.28
CA ILE A 112 -0.97 10.63 1.99
C ILE A 112 -1.76 9.53 1.29
N TYR A 113 -1.37 9.19 0.06
CA TYR A 113 -2.04 8.21 -0.77
C TYR A 113 -1.16 6.98 -1.03
N ALA A 114 -1.65 5.83 -0.63
CA ALA A 114 -1.05 4.54 -0.94
C ALA A 114 -1.39 4.13 -2.37
N SER A 115 -0.50 4.40 -3.31
CA SER A 115 -0.55 3.92 -4.69
C SER A 115 0.18 2.58 -4.82
N THR A 116 0.54 2.15 -6.01
CA THR A 116 1.07 0.81 -6.31
C THR A 116 2.09 0.85 -7.45
N ASN A 117 3.00 -0.12 -7.49
CA ASN A 117 3.89 -0.37 -8.60
C ASN A 117 3.15 -0.75 -9.91
N LYS A 118 1.90 -1.18 -9.83
CA LYS A 118 1.10 -1.54 -11.02
C LYS A 118 0.74 -0.35 -11.91
N VAL A 119 0.96 0.88 -11.44
CA VAL A 119 0.82 2.09 -12.28
C VAL A 119 1.87 2.18 -13.37
N PHE A 120 2.98 1.43 -13.26
CA PHE A 120 4.07 1.42 -14.26
C PHE A 120 3.92 0.31 -15.32
N GLY A 121 2.79 -0.40 -15.34
CA GLY A 121 2.51 -1.46 -16.32
C GLY A 121 3.38 -2.71 -16.14
N ASP A 122 3.63 -3.40 -17.24
CA ASP A 122 4.26 -4.72 -17.22
C ASP A 122 5.79 -4.65 -17.09
N LEU A 123 6.41 -3.52 -17.38
CA LEU A 123 7.86 -3.27 -17.31
C LEU A 123 8.66 -4.31 -18.12
N GLU A 124 8.20 -4.62 -19.33
CA GLU A 124 8.86 -5.59 -20.20
C GLU A 124 10.30 -5.17 -20.50
N GLY A 125 11.25 -6.10 -20.34
CA GLY A 125 12.69 -5.86 -20.58
C GLY A 125 13.40 -5.04 -19.50
N VAL A 126 12.70 -4.58 -18.46
CA VAL A 126 13.32 -3.86 -17.34
C VAL A 126 14.06 -4.84 -16.43
N THR A 127 15.34 -4.54 -16.13
CA THR A 127 16.22 -5.36 -15.27
C THR A 127 17.02 -4.51 -14.28
N GLN A 128 16.70 -3.22 -14.19
CA GLN A 128 17.36 -2.25 -13.30
C GLN A 128 16.30 -1.59 -12.39
N PRO A 129 16.70 -1.03 -11.25
CA PRO A 129 15.78 -0.30 -10.38
C PRO A 129 15.01 0.79 -11.12
N ILE A 130 13.74 0.94 -10.75
CA ILE A 130 12.81 1.90 -11.36
C ILE A 130 13.09 3.28 -10.78
N SER A 131 13.41 4.22 -11.66
CA SER A 131 13.64 5.62 -11.29
C SER A 131 12.35 6.36 -10.97
N ASP A 132 12.40 7.31 -10.04
CA ASP A 132 11.30 8.25 -9.71
C ASP A 132 10.82 9.09 -10.92
N LEU A 133 11.54 9.05 -12.04
CA LEU A 133 11.15 9.69 -13.30
C LEU A 133 10.37 8.76 -14.25
N MET A 134 10.19 7.50 -13.89
CA MET A 134 9.44 6.53 -14.70
C MET A 134 7.99 7.02 -14.88
N PRO A 135 7.50 7.19 -16.13
CA PRO A 135 6.11 7.56 -16.34
C PRO A 135 5.16 6.42 -15.99
N CYS A 136 3.96 6.75 -15.54
CA CYS A 136 2.89 5.77 -15.39
C CYS A 136 2.42 5.29 -16.78
N ASP A 137 2.33 3.97 -16.93
CA ASP A 137 1.84 3.29 -18.15
C ASP A 137 1.06 2.02 -17.77
N PRO A 138 -0.05 2.16 -17.03
CA PRO A 138 -0.77 1.02 -16.46
C PRO A 138 -1.45 0.17 -17.53
N THR A 139 -1.34 -1.16 -17.40
CA THR A 139 -1.88 -2.16 -18.33
C THR A 139 -3.09 -2.92 -17.79
N THR A 140 -3.55 -2.61 -16.56
CA THR A 140 -4.70 -3.25 -15.92
C THR A 140 -5.70 -2.22 -15.40
N PRO A 141 -7.00 -2.56 -15.26
CA PRO A 141 -7.98 -1.65 -14.65
C PRO A 141 -7.55 -1.17 -13.27
N TYR A 142 -6.98 -2.04 -12.42
CA TYR A 142 -6.40 -1.69 -11.13
C TYR A 142 -5.29 -0.64 -11.25
N GLY A 143 -4.32 -0.86 -12.14
CA GLY A 143 -3.24 0.10 -12.38
C GLY A 143 -3.77 1.44 -12.87
N VAL A 144 -4.74 1.43 -13.81
CA VAL A 144 -5.40 2.64 -14.35
C VAL A 144 -6.11 3.41 -13.24
N SER A 145 -6.93 2.75 -12.43
CA SER A 145 -7.70 3.43 -11.37
C SER A 145 -6.78 4.01 -10.29
N LYS A 146 -5.71 3.29 -9.91
CA LYS A 146 -4.71 3.77 -8.93
C LYS A 146 -3.87 4.92 -9.48
N CYS A 147 -3.52 4.88 -10.78
CA CYS A 147 -2.84 5.98 -11.46
C CYS A 147 -3.74 7.23 -11.52
N THR A 148 -5.02 7.06 -11.88
CA THR A 148 -6.01 8.14 -11.90
C THR A 148 -6.15 8.78 -10.51
N GLY A 149 -6.25 7.98 -9.46
CA GLY A 149 -6.28 8.47 -8.08
C GLY A 149 -5.02 9.28 -7.73
N ALA A 150 -3.84 8.78 -8.11
CA ALA A 150 -2.57 9.49 -7.89
C ALA A 150 -2.55 10.86 -8.58
N GLN A 151 -3.03 10.94 -9.84
CA GLN A 151 -3.13 12.19 -10.57
C GLN A 151 -4.06 13.21 -9.88
N TYR A 152 -5.23 12.77 -9.38
CA TYR A 152 -6.11 13.63 -8.62
C TYR A 152 -5.46 14.18 -7.34
N VAL A 153 -4.73 13.35 -6.59
CA VAL A 153 -4.03 13.82 -5.39
C VAL A 153 -3.00 14.89 -5.74
N LEU A 154 -2.18 14.67 -6.77
CA LEU A 154 -1.12 15.59 -7.18
C LEU A 154 -1.66 16.89 -7.78
N ASP A 155 -2.75 16.83 -8.57
CA ASP A 155 -3.37 18.01 -9.19
C ASP A 155 -4.10 18.87 -8.15
N MET A 156 -4.90 18.24 -7.29
CA MET A 156 -5.75 18.96 -6.33
C MET A 156 -4.98 19.47 -5.10
N LEU A 157 -3.85 18.84 -4.76
CA LEU A 157 -3.07 19.09 -3.55
C LEU A 157 -1.58 19.29 -3.88
N PRO A 158 -1.22 20.24 -4.76
CA PRO A 158 0.14 20.38 -5.28
C PRO A 158 1.20 20.64 -4.20
N ASN A 159 0.80 21.19 -3.04
CA ASN A 159 1.69 21.52 -1.91
C ASN A 159 1.44 20.67 -0.66
N SER A 160 0.52 19.70 -0.71
CA SER A 160 0.12 18.91 0.46
C SER A 160 -0.25 17.46 0.12
N GLY A 161 -0.13 17.06 -1.15
CA GLY A 161 -0.38 15.70 -1.63
C GLY A 161 0.90 14.87 -1.68
N TYR A 162 0.88 13.67 -1.12
CA TYR A 162 1.98 12.71 -1.11
C TYR A 162 1.49 11.39 -1.69
N VAL A 163 2.07 10.95 -2.78
CA VAL A 163 1.71 9.69 -3.45
C VAL A 163 2.88 8.72 -3.34
N PHE A 164 2.66 7.58 -2.70
CA PHE A 164 3.65 6.52 -2.58
C PHE A 164 3.27 5.35 -3.51
N HIS A 165 4.02 5.18 -4.61
CA HIS A 165 3.90 4.04 -5.51
C HIS A 165 4.63 2.84 -4.90
N GLN A 166 3.91 2.10 -4.08
CA GLN A 166 4.47 1.07 -3.22
C GLN A 166 4.77 -0.22 -3.98
N SER A 167 5.90 -0.83 -3.65
CA SER A 167 6.24 -2.21 -3.97
C SER A 167 5.53 -3.18 -3.03
N CYS A 168 6.10 -4.35 -2.77
CA CYS A 168 5.52 -5.38 -1.92
C CYS A 168 5.72 -5.07 -0.43
N ILE A 169 4.65 -4.65 0.25
CA ILE A 169 4.69 -4.38 1.69
C ILE A 169 4.47 -5.67 2.46
N TYR A 170 5.27 -5.91 3.50
CA TYR A 170 5.17 -7.10 4.36
C TYR A 170 5.29 -6.74 5.85
N GLY A 171 4.97 -7.67 6.74
CA GLY A 171 5.12 -7.56 8.20
C GLY A 171 4.39 -8.66 8.95
N GLU A 172 4.52 -8.65 10.27
CA GLU A 172 4.08 -9.75 11.17
C GLU A 172 2.58 -9.99 11.11
N THR A 173 1.79 -8.92 11.06
CA THR A 173 0.33 -9.00 11.11
C THR A 173 -0.34 -9.14 9.75
N GLN A 174 0.46 -9.31 8.67
CA GLN A 174 -0.09 -9.45 7.33
C GLN A 174 -0.83 -10.77 7.15
N ILE A 175 -2.15 -10.71 6.99
CA ILE A 175 -2.97 -11.84 6.54
C ILE A 175 -3.08 -11.76 5.04
N GLY A 176 -2.33 -12.61 4.34
CA GLY A 176 -2.31 -12.62 2.89
C GLY A 176 -3.31 -13.59 2.27
N THR A 177 -3.58 -13.36 1.00
CA THR A 177 -4.31 -14.27 0.10
C THR A 177 -3.44 -14.56 -1.13
N VAL A 178 -3.85 -15.48 -1.96
CA VAL A 178 -3.13 -15.81 -3.22
C VAL A 178 -2.96 -14.59 -4.14
N ASP A 179 -3.83 -13.59 -4.05
CA ASP A 179 -3.85 -12.41 -4.91
C ASP A 179 -3.31 -11.16 -4.24
N GLN A 180 -3.16 -11.16 -2.92
CA GLN A 180 -2.78 -9.98 -2.16
C GLN A 180 -1.99 -10.32 -0.90
N GLY A 181 -0.86 -9.61 -0.68
CA GLY A 181 -0.04 -9.83 0.51
C GLY A 181 0.62 -11.21 0.52
N TRP A 182 1.24 -11.56 -0.59
CA TRP A 182 1.77 -12.90 -0.86
C TRP A 182 2.81 -13.40 0.17
N ILE A 183 3.53 -12.52 0.86
CA ILE A 183 4.43 -12.91 1.96
C ILE A 183 3.63 -13.52 3.12
N GLY A 184 2.59 -12.82 3.58
CA GLY A 184 1.69 -13.35 4.63
C GLY A 184 0.94 -14.61 4.18
N TRP A 185 0.60 -14.71 2.89
CA TRP A 185 0.00 -15.91 2.32
C TRP A 185 0.96 -17.10 2.36
N LEU A 186 2.23 -16.94 1.97
CA LEU A 186 3.26 -17.98 2.06
C LEU A 186 3.44 -18.47 3.50
N LYS A 187 3.54 -17.57 4.48
CA LYS A 187 3.61 -17.95 5.92
C LYS A 187 2.37 -18.75 6.34
N THR A 188 1.19 -18.36 5.88
CA THR A 188 -0.06 -19.08 6.16
C THR A 188 -0.07 -20.46 5.51
N CYS A 189 0.37 -20.59 4.25
CA CYS A 189 0.47 -21.87 3.56
C CYS A 189 1.44 -22.81 4.30
N LYS A 190 2.61 -22.32 4.69
CA LYS A 190 3.58 -23.09 5.48
C LYS A 190 2.96 -23.61 6.77
N SER A 191 2.32 -22.73 7.55
CA SER A 191 1.74 -23.12 8.85
C SER A 191 0.60 -24.14 8.74
N LYS A 192 -0.14 -24.13 7.62
CA LYS A 192 -1.28 -25.02 7.36
C LYS A 192 -0.94 -26.23 6.50
N GLY A 193 0.28 -26.33 6.00
CA GLY A 193 0.66 -27.37 5.03
C GLY A 193 -0.09 -27.24 3.70
N THR A 194 -0.52 -26.03 3.32
CA THR A 194 -1.27 -25.81 2.09
C THR A 194 -0.31 -25.80 0.89
N PRO A 195 -0.64 -26.50 -0.22
CA PRO A 195 0.18 -26.49 -1.43
C PRO A 195 0.39 -25.09 -1.99
N ILE A 196 1.60 -24.78 -2.45
CA ILE A 196 1.97 -23.49 -3.05
C ILE A 196 2.18 -23.68 -4.55
N THR A 197 1.36 -23.00 -5.35
CA THR A 197 1.55 -22.92 -6.80
C THR A 197 2.31 -21.63 -7.13
N CYS A 198 3.46 -21.78 -7.80
CA CYS A 198 4.19 -20.66 -8.37
C CYS A 198 3.61 -20.34 -9.75
N PHE A 199 3.19 -19.10 -9.99
CA PHE A 199 2.80 -18.64 -11.32
C PHE A 199 4.04 -18.14 -12.06
N GLY A 200 4.29 -18.71 -13.24
CA GLY A 200 5.57 -18.57 -13.96
C GLY A 200 6.64 -19.52 -13.42
N ASP A 201 7.90 -19.16 -13.61
CA ASP A 201 9.07 -19.99 -13.23
C ASP A 201 9.67 -19.64 -11.86
N GLY A 202 9.12 -18.62 -11.18
CA GLY A 202 9.59 -18.15 -9.87
C GLY A 202 10.76 -17.18 -9.92
N SER A 203 11.18 -16.76 -11.10
CA SER A 203 12.26 -15.76 -11.28
C SER A 203 11.82 -14.31 -11.11
N GLN A 204 10.51 -14.05 -11.02
CA GLN A 204 10.00 -12.68 -10.83
C GLN A 204 10.56 -12.03 -9.56
N VAL A 205 11.19 -10.87 -9.73
CA VAL A 205 11.85 -10.14 -8.64
C VAL A 205 10.96 -9.02 -8.12
N ARG A 206 10.89 -8.88 -6.81
CA ARG A 206 10.27 -7.77 -6.08
C ARG A 206 11.16 -7.30 -4.97
N ASP A 207 11.19 -6.00 -4.75
CA ASP A 207 11.76 -5.46 -3.52
C ASP A 207 10.69 -5.42 -2.42
N LEU A 208 11.09 -5.88 -1.24
CA LEU A 208 10.20 -6.09 -0.11
C LEU A 208 10.41 -4.96 0.91
N LEU A 209 9.34 -4.23 1.23
CA LEU A 209 9.40 -3.15 2.20
C LEU A 209 8.60 -3.52 3.45
N HIS A 210 9.27 -3.47 4.60
CA HIS A 210 8.60 -3.71 5.87
C HIS A 210 7.60 -2.58 6.18
N VAL A 211 6.45 -2.93 6.72
CA VAL A 211 5.36 -1.98 6.98
C VAL A 211 5.76 -0.87 7.96
N GLU A 212 6.64 -1.14 8.92
CA GLU A 212 7.14 -0.12 9.86
C GLU A 212 8.01 0.92 9.15
N ASP A 213 8.84 0.53 8.18
CA ASP A 213 9.63 1.46 7.35
C ASP A 213 8.70 2.30 6.45
N LEU A 214 7.61 1.73 5.95
CA LEU A 214 6.60 2.49 5.22
C LEU A 214 5.92 3.54 6.12
N VAL A 215 5.60 3.19 7.37
CA VAL A 215 4.98 4.13 8.31
C VAL A 215 5.96 5.24 8.71
N ASP A 216 7.27 4.98 8.75
CA ASP A 216 8.30 6.03 8.89
C ASP A 216 8.15 7.10 7.79
N LEU A 217 7.92 6.70 6.53
CA LEU A 217 7.67 7.63 5.43
C LEU A 217 6.40 8.45 5.62
N TYR A 218 5.32 7.82 6.08
CA TYR A 218 4.09 8.55 6.37
C TYR A 218 4.30 9.57 7.49
N GLU A 219 5.05 9.23 8.54
CA GLU A 219 5.41 10.20 9.60
C GLU A 219 6.27 11.34 9.03
N MET A 220 7.24 11.07 8.15
CA MET A 220 8.04 12.11 7.50
C MET A 220 7.18 13.08 6.68
N ALA A 221 6.19 12.58 5.92
CA ALA A 221 5.25 13.42 5.18
C ALA A 221 4.38 14.26 6.12
N LEU A 222 3.85 13.66 7.20
CA LEU A 222 3.06 14.37 8.22
C LEU A 222 3.86 15.48 8.88
N GLU A 223 5.12 15.25 9.20
CA GLU A 223 6.04 16.18 9.83
C GLU A 223 6.60 17.25 8.88
N GLY A 224 6.31 17.17 7.57
CA GLY A 224 6.80 18.12 6.55
C GLY A 224 8.29 17.96 6.22
N LYS A 225 8.82 16.75 6.41
CA LYS A 225 10.20 16.38 6.06
C LYS A 225 10.36 15.92 4.61
N LEU A 226 9.24 15.71 3.93
CA LEU A 226 9.19 15.40 2.50
C LEU A 226 8.54 16.56 1.76
N GLU A 227 8.97 16.83 0.54
CA GLU A 227 8.24 17.66 -0.39
C GLU A 227 6.96 16.95 -0.85
N SER A 228 5.91 17.72 -1.21
CA SER A 228 4.72 17.13 -1.84
C SER A 228 5.08 16.56 -3.21
N GLY A 229 4.48 15.42 -3.58
CA GLY A 229 4.77 14.79 -4.87
C GLY A 229 4.62 13.28 -4.89
N GLY A 230 5.04 12.67 -6.00
CA GLY A 230 5.06 11.22 -6.19
C GLY A 230 6.43 10.62 -5.88
N TYR A 231 6.41 9.45 -5.26
CA TYR A 231 7.59 8.69 -4.83
C TYR A 231 7.44 7.22 -5.20
N ILE A 232 8.45 6.64 -5.82
CA ILE A 232 8.57 5.18 -5.93
C ILE A 232 9.09 4.67 -4.59
N THR A 233 8.44 3.66 -4.03
CA THR A 233 8.64 3.30 -2.62
C THR A 233 8.73 1.80 -2.46
N GLY A 234 9.86 1.31 -2.02
CA GLY A 234 10.07 -0.11 -1.77
C GLY A 234 11.33 -0.39 -0.95
N GLY A 235 11.65 -1.66 -0.82
CA GLY A 235 12.83 -2.12 -0.08
C GLY A 235 14.15 -1.82 -0.77
N GLY A 236 14.13 -1.45 -2.05
CA GLY A 236 15.31 -1.22 -2.86
C GLY A 236 16.11 -2.50 -3.14
N GLU A 237 17.32 -2.35 -3.70
CA GLU A 237 18.15 -3.51 -4.10
C GLU A 237 18.52 -4.43 -2.93
N TYR A 238 18.63 -3.90 -1.71
CA TYR A 238 18.96 -4.70 -0.52
C TYR A 238 17.89 -5.71 -0.11
N ASN A 239 16.64 -5.43 -0.50
CA ASN A 239 15.48 -6.26 -0.21
C ASN A 239 14.82 -6.80 -1.50
N ALA A 240 15.59 -6.87 -2.58
CA ALA A 240 15.15 -7.42 -3.86
C ALA A 240 15.38 -8.93 -3.91
N TYR A 241 14.29 -9.68 -4.05
CA TYR A 241 14.31 -11.15 -4.06
C TYR A 241 13.39 -11.68 -5.14
N SER A 242 13.78 -12.79 -5.76
CA SER A 242 12.88 -13.60 -6.58
C SER A 242 11.85 -14.33 -5.72
N PHE A 243 10.75 -14.78 -6.34
CA PHE A 243 9.75 -15.59 -5.64
C PHE A 243 10.37 -16.88 -5.06
N LYS A 244 11.30 -17.52 -5.78
CA LYS A 244 12.01 -18.72 -5.29
C LYS A 244 12.84 -18.41 -4.05
N GLU A 245 13.65 -17.35 -4.08
CA GLU A 245 14.47 -16.97 -2.93
C GLU A 245 13.62 -16.69 -1.69
N VAL A 246 12.48 -16.01 -1.87
CA VAL A 246 11.55 -15.76 -0.76
C VAL A 246 10.96 -17.06 -0.23
N THR A 247 10.54 -17.99 -1.10
CA THR A 247 10.03 -19.28 -0.63
C THR A 247 11.07 -20.07 0.13
N ASP A 248 12.32 -20.06 -0.32
CA ASP A 248 13.45 -20.73 0.34
C ASP A 248 13.74 -20.10 1.71
N LEU A 249 13.84 -18.76 1.78
CA LEU A 249 14.07 -18.04 3.02
C LEU A 249 12.97 -18.27 4.06
N LEU A 250 11.71 -18.34 3.61
CA LEU A 250 10.58 -18.66 4.49
C LEU A 250 10.45 -20.15 4.81
N GLY A 251 11.29 -21.01 4.20
CA GLY A 251 11.19 -22.47 4.34
C GLY A 251 9.87 -23.03 3.80
N CYS A 252 9.39 -22.47 2.71
CA CYS A 252 8.21 -22.93 1.99
C CYS A 252 8.63 -23.84 0.81
N SER A 253 7.75 -24.78 0.44
CA SER A 253 7.99 -25.65 -0.73
C SER A 253 6.99 -25.33 -1.83
N ILE A 254 7.50 -25.00 -3.01
CA ILE A 254 6.66 -24.88 -4.21
C ILE A 254 6.24 -26.30 -4.60
N THR A 255 4.93 -26.54 -4.71
CA THR A 255 4.35 -27.85 -5.01
C THR A 255 3.85 -27.98 -6.45
N GLY A 256 3.78 -26.86 -7.17
CA GLY A 256 3.35 -26.82 -8.57
C GLY A 256 3.69 -25.52 -9.25
N TYR A 257 3.63 -25.51 -10.58
CA TYR A 257 3.84 -24.34 -11.41
C TYR A 257 2.60 -24.13 -12.29
N GLY A 258 2.19 -22.88 -12.45
CA GLY A 258 1.14 -22.44 -13.35
C GLY A 258 1.68 -21.46 -14.39
N ASP A 259 0.84 -21.15 -15.37
CA ASP A 259 1.18 -20.13 -16.36
C ASP A 259 1.43 -18.77 -15.71
N TRP A 260 2.20 -17.92 -16.38
CA TRP A 260 2.38 -16.55 -15.96
C TRP A 260 1.04 -15.82 -15.89
N ARG A 261 0.82 -15.10 -14.81
CA ARG A 261 -0.36 -14.25 -14.71
C ARG A 261 -0.25 -13.09 -15.73
N PRO A 262 -1.35 -12.72 -16.39
CA PRO A 262 -1.36 -11.50 -17.21
C PRO A 262 -0.90 -10.30 -16.40
N SER A 263 -0.11 -9.43 -17.04
CA SER A 263 0.41 -8.20 -16.42
C SER A 263 1.23 -8.40 -15.15
N ASP A 264 1.83 -9.59 -14.97
CA ASP A 264 2.77 -9.82 -13.87
C ASP A 264 4.17 -9.33 -14.26
N GLN A 265 4.62 -8.28 -13.58
CA GLN A 265 5.95 -7.70 -13.80
C GLN A 265 7.03 -8.75 -13.54
N ARG A 266 7.99 -8.89 -14.47
CA ARG A 266 9.13 -9.80 -14.28
C ARG A 266 10.13 -9.26 -13.26
N TYR A 267 10.24 -7.94 -13.23
CA TYR A 267 11.15 -7.25 -12.34
C TYR A 267 10.50 -5.94 -11.86
N PHE A 268 10.51 -5.71 -10.57
CA PHE A 268 10.23 -4.41 -9.98
C PHE A 268 11.09 -4.24 -8.74
N VAL A 269 11.98 -3.27 -8.78
CA VAL A 269 12.81 -2.82 -7.66
C VAL A 269 12.80 -1.31 -7.65
N SER A 270 12.51 -0.71 -6.51
CA SER A 270 12.43 0.74 -6.33
C SER A 270 13.82 1.37 -6.28
N GLY A 271 14.07 2.42 -7.03
CA GLY A 271 15.31 3.20 -6.95
C GLY A 271 15.37 4.04 -5.68
N ASN A 272 14.21 4.53 -5.20
CA ASN A 272 14.08 5.34 -3.98
C ASN A 272 14.92 6.64 -3.99
N GLU A 273 15.28 7.20 -5.16
CA GLU A 273 16.25 8.30 -5.27
C GLU A 273 15.79 9.55 -4.51
N LYS A 274 14.54 9.97 -4.68
CA LYS A 274 13.97 11.13 -3.99
C LYS A 274 13.90 10.91 -2.47
N LEU A 275 13.55 9.69 -2.05
CA LEU A 275 13.45 9.33 -0.64
C LEU A 275 14.83 9.29 0.02
N THR A 276 15.82 8.73 -0.68
CA THR A 276 17.23 8.73 -0.22
C THR A 276 17.77 10.16 -0.12
N ALA A 277 17.48 11.01 -1.10
CA ALA A 277 17.86 12.42 -1.05
C ALA A 277 17.22 13.17 0.13
N ALA A 278 16.01 12.78 0.53
CA ALA A 278 15.32 13.31 1.71
C ALA A 278 15.80 12.67 3.04
N GLY A 279 16.81 11.78 3.01
CA GLY A 279 17.39 11.14 4.18
C GLY A 279 16.65 9.89 4.66
N TRP A 280 15.74 9.32 3.86
CA TRP A 280 15.08 8.07 4.20
C TRP A 280 15.74 6.87 3.50
N GLN A 281 15.85 5.76 4.23
CA GLN A 281 16.24 4.45 3.70
C GLN A 281 15.49 3.37 4.46
N PRO A 282 15.14 2.23 3.81
CA PRO A 282 14.61 1.06 4.52
C PRO A 282 15.64 0.57 5.54
N LYS A 283 15.17 0.23 6.74
CA LYS A 283 16.02 -0.21 7.86
C LYS A 283 15.92 -1.71 8.09
N ILE A 284 14.72 -2.26 7.84
CA ILE A 284 14.42 -3.66 8.14
C ILE A 284 14.72 -4.51 6.89
N LYS A 285 15.68 -5.42 7.05
CA LYS A 285 16.06 -6.34 5.97
C LYS A 285 15.18 -7.57 6.01
N PHE A 286 14.64 -7.96 4.86
CA PHE A 286 13.78 -9.12 4.75
C PHE A 286 14.50 -10.42 5.19
N LEU A 287 15.77 -10.55 4.85
CA LEU A 287 16.60 -11.71 5.27
C LEU A 287 16.63 -11.87 6.79
N GLU A 288 16.84 -10.78 7.53
CA GLU A 288 16.91 -10.81 8.99
C GLU A 288 15.51 -11.13 9.59
N TRP A 289 14.47 -10.49 9.09
CA TRP A 289 13.09 -10.73 9.51
C TRP A 289 12.58 -12.15 9.19
N SER A 290 13.02 -12.77 8.10
CA SER A 290 12.53 -14.07 7.66
C SER A 290 12.98 -15.24 8.55
N VAL A 291 14.01 -15.04 9.36
CA VAL A 291 14.57 -16.04 10.28
C VAL A 291 14.09 -15.90 11.74
N GLU A 292 13.39 -14.81 12.06
CA GLU A 292 12.69 -14.61 13.34
C GLU A 292 11.34 -15.33 13.36
#